data_c8cb6bf5a8041ee628b0113f58514333
#
_entry.id   c8cb6bf5a8041ee628b0113f58514333
#
_cell.length_a   1.000
_cell.length_b   1.000
_cell.length_c   1.000
_cell.angle_alpha   90.00
_cell.angle_beta   90.00
_cell.angle_gamma   90.00
#
_symmetry.space_group_name_H-M   'P 1'
#
loop_
_entity.id
_entity.type
_entity.pdbx_description
1 polymer ?
#
loop_
_entity_poly.entity_id
_entity_poly.type
_entity_poly.pdbx_seq_one_letter_code
_entity_poly.pdbx_strand_id
1 'polypeptide(L)'
;MKFSKLLVGLVLSVAVASAVAQDKAQDKVVYHIDDAQAQALKGLRNVKNHLDTDPKAKITVVTHAEGIDFLMQGAKDKNGSEYAGPVSALVSRGVTFEVCEITLKNRNIDKNKFIFEATFTPSGVVRLAQLQHEGAAYIKP
;
A
#
# COMPACT_ATOMS: atom_id res chain seq x y z
N MET A 1 -3.52 -82.74 -14.19
CA MET A 1 -3.94 -81.61 -13.32
C MET A 1 -2.84 -80.53 -13.34
N LYS A 2 -3.08 -79.45 -14.01
CA LYS A 2 -2.11 -78.36 -14.11
C LYS A 2 -2.63 -77.23 -13.24
N PHE A 3 -1.91 -76.86 -12.14
CA PHE A 3 -2.21 -75.73 -11.29
C PHE A 3 -1.60 -74.45 -11.92
N SER A 4 -2.45 -73.53 -12.40
CA SER A 4 -2.05 -72.26 -12.88
C SER A 4 -1.90 -71.30 -11.69
N LYS A 5 -0.69 -70.83 -11.45
CA LYS A 5 -0.42 -69.80 -10.40
C LYS A 5 -0.73 -68.42 -10.97
N LEU A 6 -1.78 -67.79 -10.44
CA LEU A 6 -2.14 -66.42 -10.76
C LEU A 6 -1.28 -65.47 -9.90
N LEU A 7 -0.35 -64.77 -10.51
CA LEU A 7 0.41 -63.68 -9.87
C LEU A 7 -0.44 -62.41 -9.88
N VAL A 8 -0.93 -62.02 -8.71
CA VAL A 8 -1.55 -60.69 -8.52
C VAL A 8 -0.44 -59.70 -8.25
N GLY A 9 -0.14 -58.86 -9.26
CA GLY A 9 0.77 -57.73 -9.13
C GLY A 9 0.09 -56.57 -8.43
N LEU A 10 0.53 -56.23 -7.21
CA LEU A 10 0.10 -55.08 -6.47
C LEU A 10 0.84 -53.85 -7.01
N VAL A 11 0.16 -53.02 -7.82
CA VAL A 11 0.69 -51.75 -8.27
C VAL A 11 0.48 -50.70 -7.17
N LEU A 12 1.57 -50.35 -6.47
CA LEU A 12 1.58 -49.29 -5.47
C LEU A 12 1.68 -47.94 -6.18
N SER A 13 0.54 -47.26 -6.35
CA SER A 13 0.50 -45.89 -6.90
C SER A 13 0.97 -44.92 -5.83
N VAL A 14 2.21 -44.40 -5.95
CA VAL A 14 2.71 -43.31 -5.13
C VAL A 14 2.12 -42.01 -5.68
N ALA A 15 1.09 -41.48 -5.04
CA ALA A 15 0.58 -40.16 -5.32
C ALA A 15 1.59 -39.11 -4.76
N VAL A 16 2.40 -38.54 -5.64
CA VAL A 16 3.24 -37.39 -5.29
C VAL A 16 2.31 -36.18 -5.17
N ALA A 17 1.94 -35.83 -3.95
CA ALA A 17 1.27 -34.58 -3.67
C ALA A 17 2.28 -33.44 -3.90
N SER A 18 2.24 -32.81 -5.07
CA SER A 18 2.95 -31.55 -5.32
C SER A 18 2.31 -30.49 -4.43
N ALA A 19 2.98 -30.12 -3.33
CA ALA A 19 2.64 -28.95 -2.56
C ALA A 19 2.90 -27.73 -3.46
N VAL A 20 1.84 -27.23 -4.12
CA VAL A 20 1.86 -25.94 -4.77
C VAL A 20 1.99 -24.91 -3.64
N ALA A 21 3.19 -24.35 -3.47
CA ALA A 21 3.37 -23.18 -2.63
C ALA A 21 2.44 -22.11 -3.20
N GLN A 22 1.35 -21.83 -2.49
CA GLN A 22 0.41 -20.79 -2.85
C GLN A 22 1.15 -19.47 -2.64
N ASP A 23 1.60 -18.85 -3.73
CA ASP A 23 2.22 -17.53 -3.70
C ASP A 23 1.18 -16.60 -3.05
N LYS A 24 1.49 -16.13 -1.83
CA LYS A 24 0.59 -15.25 -1.09
C LYS A 24 0.35 -14.01 -1.95
N ALA A 25 -0.90 -13.78 -2.35
CA ALA A 25 -1.25 -12.62 -3.15
C ALA A 25 -0.70 -11.35 -2.48
N GLN A 26 -0.11 -10.47 -3.27
CA GLN A 26 0.45 -9.20 -2.79
C GLN A 26 -0.64 -8.40 -2.09
N ASP A 27 -0.44 -8.07 -0.81
CA ASP A 27 -1.39 -7.27 -0.04
C ASP A 27 -1.43 -5.84 -0.61
N LYS A 28 -2.64 -5.38 -0.93
CA LYS A 28 -2.91 -3.99 -1.33
C LYS A 28 -3.45 -3.24 -0.13
N VAL A 29 -2.92 -2.06 0.12
CA VAL A 29 -3.32 -1.26 1.28
C VAL A 29 -3.45 0.20 0.90
N VAL A 30 -4.52 0.85 1.35
CA VAL A 30 -4.68 2.29 1.27
C VAL A 30 -4.66 2.92 2.65
N TYR A 31 -3.73 3.83 2.86
CA TYR A 31 -3.69 4.73 4.03
C TYR A 31 -4.40 6.03 3.67
N HIS A 32 -5.32 6.45 4.54
CA HIS A 32 -6.08 7.68 4.35
C HIS A 32 -5.64 8.75 5.36
N ILE A 33 -5.18 9.90 4.87
CA ILE A 33 -4.75 11.04 5.68
C ILE A 33 -5.56 12.28 5.26
N ASP A 34 -6.40 12.80 6.15
CA ASP A 34 -7.21 14.00 5.96
C ASP A 34 -6.84 15.13 6.93
N ASP A 35 -5.98 14.85 7.89
CA ASP A 35 -5.42 15.80 8.86
C ASP A 35 -3.92 15.54 9.03
N ALA A 36 -3.08 16.42 8.47
CA ALA A 36 -1.63 16.25 8.52
C ALA A 36 -1.08 16.36 9.95
N GLN A 37 -1.63 17.24 10.78
CA GLN A 37 -1.13 17.42 12.16
C GLN A 37 -1.36 16.17 13.02
N ALA A 38 -2.56 15.60 12.93
CA ALA A 38 -2.93 14.45 13.72
C ALA A 38 -2.35 13.13 13.17
N GLN A 39 -2.19 13.02 11.85
CA GLN A 39 -2.04 11.73 11.18
C GLN A 39 -0.72 11.55 10.44
N ALA A 40 -0.09 12.61 9.89
CA ALA A 40 1.04 12.45 8.97
C ALA A 40 2.22 11.71 9.60
N LEU A 41 2.72 12.18 10.74
CA LEU A 41 3.89 11.55 11.39
C LEU A 41 3.61 10.11 11.81
N LYS A 42 2.41 9.86 12.35
CA LYS A 42 1.97 8.52 12.74
C LYS A 42 1.77 7.63 11.52
N GLY A 43 1.16 8.17 10.46
CA GLY A 43 0.92 7.48 9.21
C GLY A 43 2.21 7.03 8.52
N LEU A 44 3.18 7.93 8.37
CA LEU A 44 4.48 7.60 7.79
C LEU A 44 5.21 6.49 8.56
N ARG A 45 5.17 6.55 9.91
CA ARG A 45 5.71 5.49 10.76
C ARG A 45 4.98 4.16 10.58
N ASN A 46 3.64 4.19 10.50
CA ASN A 46 2.84 2.98 10.28
C ASN A 46 3.14 2.35 8.91
N VAL A 47 3.23 3.15 7.84
CA VAL A 47 3.61 2.69 6.50
C VAL A 47 4.99 2.05 6.51
N LYS A 48 5.97 2.69 7.17
CA LYS A 48 7.32 2.12 7.33
C LYS A 48 7.28 0.76 8.01
N ASN A 49 6.62 0.67 9.18
CA ASN A 49 6.51 -0.59 9.94
C ASN A 49 5.77 -1.68 9.15
N HIS A 50 4.76 -1.29 8.36
CA HIS A 50 4.05 -2.21 7.47
C HIS A 50 5.01 -2.84 6.47
N LEU A 51 5.77 -2.01 5.74
CA LEU A 51 6.75 -2.50 4.76
C LEU A 51 7.93 -3.25 5.39
N ASP A 52 8.31 -2.93 6.63
CA ASP A 52 9.35 -3.68 7.35
C ASP A 52 8.89 -5.11 7.67
N THR A 53 7.58 -5.31 7.84
CA THR A 53 6.97 -6.62 8.13
C THR A 53 6.52 -7.35 6.86
N ASP A 54 5.94 -6.62 5.90
CA ASP A 54 5.53 -7.12 4.58
C ASP A 54 6.15 -6.26 3.46
N PRO A 55 7.39 -6.55 3.06
CA PRO A 55 8.11 -5.77 2.05
C PRO A 55 7.47 -5.79 0.66
N LYS A 56 6.55 -6.71 0.41
CA LYS A 56 5.84 -6.85 -0.87
C LYS A 56 4.52 -6.10 -0.91
N ALA A 57 4.03 -5.57 0.21
CA ALA A 57 2.77 -4.84 0.27
C ALA A 57 2.76 -3.66 -0.72
N LYS A 58 1.68 -3.52 -1.50
CA LYS A 58 1.45 -2.38 -2.38
C LYS A 58 0.66 -1.33 -1.63
N ILE A 59 1.34 -0.25 -1.23
CA ILE A 59 0.77 0.78 -0.38
C ILE A 59 0.55 2.08 -1.18
N THR A 60 -0.68 2.60 -1.11
CA THR A 60 -1.04 3.94 -1.57
C THR A 60 -1.49 4.78 -0.38
N VAL A 61 -0.94 5.98 -0.25
CA VAL A 61 -1.37 6.98 0.73
C VAL A 61 -2.20 8.02 0.01
N VAL A 62 -3.49 8.10 0.31
CA VAL A 62 -4.41 9.08 -0.28
C VAL A 62 -4.62 10.23 0.71
N THR A 63 -4.44 11.46 0.25
CA THR A 63 -4.56 12.66 1.07
C THR A 63 -5.60 13.63 0.51
N HIS A 64 -6.38 14.27 1.38
CA HIS A 64 -7.28 15.36 1.05
C HIS A 64 -7.47 16.31 2.25
N ALA A 65 -8.23 17.39 2.09
CA ALA A 65 -8.41 18.42 3.10
C ALA A 65 -7.05 18.89 3.66
N GLU A 66 -6.90 19.04 4.96
CA GLU A 66 -5.65 19.41 5.63
C GLU A 66 -4.59 18.30 5.57
N GLY A 67 -5.00 17.10 5.23
CA GLY A 67 -4.10 15.95 5.07
C GLY A 67 -3.06 16.09 3.96
N ILE A 68 -3.24 17.02 3.01
CA ILE A 68 -2.26 17.26 1.94
C ILE A 68 -1.03 18.04 2.43
N ASP A 69 -1.13 18.75 3.56
CA ASP A 69 -0.15 19.76 3.97
C ASP A 69 1.24 19.20 4.23
N PHE A 70 1.37 17.96 4.71
CA PHE A 70 2.69 17.36 4.93
C PHE A 70 3.45 17.02 3.65
N LEU A 71 2.76 17.01 2.49
CA LEU A 71 3.37 16.78 1.18
C LEU A 71 3.77 18.11 0.48
N MET A 72 3.53 19.25 1.11
CA MET A 72 3.99 20.53 0.58
C MET A 72 5.50 20.70 0.78
N GLN A 73 6.14 21.46 -0.11
CA GLN A 73 7.57 21.78 0.00
C GLN A 73 7.87 22.51 1.31
N GLY A 74 8.89 22.04 2.02
CA GLY A 74 9.32 22.64 3.29
C GLY A 74 8.40 22.34 4.47
N ALA A 75 7.37 21.48 4.29
CA ALA A 75 6.50 21.09 5.39
C ALA A 75 7.28 20.34 6.49
N LYS A 76 7.02 20.72 7.76
CA LYS A 76 7.73 20.18 8.92
C LYS A 76 6.75 19.61 9.94
N ASP A 77 7.23 18.60 10.64
CA ASP A 77 6.52 18.05 11.78
C ASP A 77 6.61 18.96 13.01
N LYS A 78 5.92 18.57 14.10
CA LYS A 78 5.94 19.31 15.37
C LYS A 78 7.31 19.44 16.02
N ASN A 79 8.30 18.66 15.59
CA ASN A 79 9.68 18.71 16.08
C ASN A 79 10.58 19.53 15.16
N GLY A 80 10.04 20.09 14.08
CA GLY A 80 10.78 20.87 13.09
C GLY A 80 11.49 20.06 12.03
N SER A 81 11.28 18.74 11.97
CA SER A 81 11.84 17.86 10.95
C SER A 81 11.00 17.87 9.68
N GLU A 82 11.63 17.96 8.51
CA GLU A 82 10.93 17.97 7.23
C GLU A 82 10.34 16.59 6.89
N TYR A 83 9.11 16.59 6.36
CA TYR A 83 8.46 15.37 5.90
C TYR A 83 9.04 14.82 4.60
N ALA A 84 9.69 15.65 3.77
CA ALA A 84 10.21 15.25 2.47
C ALA A 84 11.14 14.04 2.51
N GLY A 85 12.08 13.99 3.46
CA GLY A 85 13.01 12.87 3.60
C GLY A 85 12.31 11.52 3.87
N PRO A 86 11.49 11.40 4.92
CA PRO A 86 10.70 10.19 5.18
C PRO A 86 9.77 9.79 4.03
N VAL A 87 9.13 10.76 3.35
CA VAL A 87 8.27 10.48 2.19
C VAL A 87 9.11 9.90 1.04
N SER A 88 10.23 10.53 0.68
CA SER A 88 11.13 10.06 -0.38
C SER A 88 11.65 8.65 -0.10
N ALA A 89 12.01 8.35 1.16
CA ALA A 89 12.44 7.02 1.56
C ALA A 89 11.34 5.95 1.35
N LEU A 90 10.07 6.28 1.62
CA LEU A 90 8.95 5.38 1.40
C LEU A 90 8.62 5.21 -0.10
N VAL A 91 8.70 6.29 -0.89
CA VAL A 91 8.53 6.22 -2.35
C VAL A 91 9.59 5.32 -2.98
N SER A 92 10.84 5.37 -2.50
CA SER A 92 11.91 4.46 -2.94
C SER A 92 11.62 2.99 -2.63
N ARG A 93 10.69 2.72 -1.70
CA ARG A 93 10.18 1.38 -1.37
C ARG A 93 8.87 1.03 -2.09
N GLY A 94 8.44 1.85 -3.05
CA GLY A 94 7.25 1.61 -3.88
C GLY A 94 5.94 2.17 -3.33
N VAL A 95 5.96 3.02 -2.30
CA VAL A 95 4.76 3.72 -1.81
C VAL A 95 4.39 4.83 -2.78
N THR A 96 3.08 4.98 -3.05
CA THR A 96 2.54 6.10 -3.81
C THR A 96 1.82 7.06 -2.87
N PHE A 97 2.11 8.37 -2.98
CA PHE A 97 1.41 9.44 -2.26
C PHE A 97 0.56 10.22 -3.24
N GLU A 98 -0.76 10.20 -3.02
CA GLU A 98 -1.74 10.84 -3.92
C GLU A 98 -2.42 12.03 -3.21
N VAL A 99 -2.39 13.19 -3.85
CA VAL A 99 -3.00 14.46 -3.41
C VAL A 99 -4.30 14.69 -4.16
N CYS A 100 -5.37 15.02 -3.44
CA CYS A 100 -6.70 15.31 -4.00
C CYS A 100 -6.72 16.66 -4.74
N GLU A 101 -7.01 16.64 -6.05
CA GLU A 101 -7.09 17.87 -6.85
C GLU A 101 -8.30 18.76 -6.49
N ILE A 102 -9.41 18.18 -5.99
CA ILE A 102 -10.53 18.95 -5.47
C ILE A 102 -10.08 19.81 -4.29
N THR A 103 -9.26 19.24 -3.40
CA THR A 103 -8.68 20.02 -2.28
C THR A 103 -7.81 21.17 -2.76
N LEU A 104 -6.96 20.92 -3.77
CA LEU A 104 -6.12 21.99 -4.37
C LEU A 104 -6.99 23.13 -4.90
N LYS A 105 -8.02 22.78 -5.66
CA LYS A 105 -8.95 23.77 -6.23
C LYS A 105 -9.64 24.58 -5.12
N ASN A 106 -10.17 23.91 -4.09
CA ASN A 106 -10.92 24.56 -3.02
C ASN A 106 -10.04 25.47 -2.16
N ARG A 107 -8.76 25.12 -1.99
CA ARG A 107 -7.77 25.87 -1.21
C ARG A 107 -6.91 26.82 -2.07
N ASN A 108 -7.15 26.87 -3.40
CA ASN A 108 -6.38 27.65 -4.35
C ASN A 108 -4.86 27.42 -4.24
N ILE A 109 -4.46 26.14 -4.26
CA ILE A 109 -3.06 25.72 -4.13
C ILE A 109 -2.58 25.12 -5.46
N ASP A 110 -1.46 25.59 -5.97
CA ASP A 110 -0.82 25.05 -7.17
C ASP A 110 -0.08 23.74 -6.89
N LYS A 111 -0.09 22.82 -7.88
CA LYS A 111 0.66 21.54 -7.81
C LYS A 111 2.16 21.75 -7.60
N ASN A 112 2.74 22.85 -8.09
CA ASN A 112 4.15 23.16 -7.92
C ASN A 112 4.56 23.50 -6.48
N LYS A 113 3.61 23.57 -5.54
CA LYS A 113 3.88 23.73 -4.10
C LYS A 113 4.18 22.42 -3.38
N PHE A 114 4.04 21.29 -4.06
CA PHE A 114 4.26 19.99 -3.48
C PHE A 114 5.66 19.45 -3.77
N ILE A 115 6.12 18.52 -2.93
CA ILE A 115 7.36 17.79 -3.16
C ILE A 115 7.25 16.95 -4.44
N PHE A 116 8.39 16.62 -5.05
CA PHE A 116 8.43 15.91 -6.33
C PHE A 116 7.77 14.51 -6.25
N GLU A 117 7.81 13.86 -5.11
CA GLU A 117 7.25 12.53 -4.86
C GLU A 117 5.73 12.50 -4.79
N ALA A 118 5.08 13.65 -4.66
CA ALA A 118 3.62 13.73 -4.63
C ALA A 118 3.04 13.51 -6.03
N THR A 119 2.07 12.62 -6.13
CA THR A 119 1.22 12.43 -7.30
C THR A 119 -0.17 13.02 -7.04
N PHE A 120 -1.02 13.09 -8.07
CA PHE A 120 -2.31 13.76 -7.94
C PHE A 120 -3.43 12.85 -8.43
N THR A 121 -4.57 12.92 -7.72
CA THR A 121 -5.80 12.20 -8.09
C THR A 121 -6.96 13.19 -8.19
N PRO A 122 -7.89 13.04 -9.15
CA PRO A 122 -9.00 13.99 -9.31
C PRO A 122 -9.84 14.19 -8.04
N SER A 123 -10.10 13.11 -7.29
CA SER A 123 -10.84 13.14 -6.02
C SER A 123 -10.27 12.11 -5.04
N GLY A 124 -9.80 12.55 -3.89
CA GLY A 124 -9.28 11.65 -2.86
C GLY A 124 -10.34 10.66 -2.36
N VAL A 125 -11.57 11.11 -2.13
CA VAL A 125 -12.66 10.26 -1.64
C VAL A 125 -13.06 9.19 -2.68
N VAL A 126 -13.16 9.56 -3.95
CA VAL A 126 -13.43 8.60 -5.03
C VAL A 126 -12.28 7.62 -5.15
N ARG A 127 -11.04 8.09 -5.06
CA ARG A 127 -9.85 7.24 -5.13
C ARG A 127 -9.80 6.20 -4.00
N LEU A 128 -10.15 6.60 -2.77
CA LEU A 128 -10.28 5.68 -1.64
C LEU A 128 -11.28 4.56 -1.93
N ALA A 129 -12.46 4.89 -2.48
CA ALA A 129 -13.47 3.90 -2.84
C ALA A 129 -12.96 2.95 -3.95
N GLN A 130 -12.32 3.50 -4.99
CA GLN A 130 -11.75 2.71 -6.08
C GLN A 130 -10.71 1.70 -5.59
N LEU A 131 -9.76 2.15 -4.76
CA LEU A 131 -8.72 1.27 -4.22
C LEU A 131 -9.32 0.14 -3.37
N GLN A 132 -10.36 0.43 -2.58
CA GLN A 132 -11.05 -0.60 -1.80
C GLN A 132 -11.80 -1.60 -2.71
N HIS A 133 -12.46 -1.14 -3.78
CA HIS A 133 -13.06 -2.03 -4.78
C HIS A 133 -12.01 -2.89 -5.50
N GLU A 134 -10.78 -2.40 -5.64
CA GLU A 134 -9.64 -3.14 -6.18
C GLU A 134 -9.02 -4.13 -5.15
N GLY A 135 -9.62 -4.24 -3.97
CA GLY A 135 -9.22 -5.16 -2.91
C GLY A 135 -8.22 -4.59 -1.90
N ALA A 136 -8.00 -3.27 -1.88
CA ALA A 136 -7.11 -2.68 -0.88
C ALA A 136 -7.76 -2.62 0.50
N ALA A 137 -7.02 -3.08 1.52
CA ALA A 137 -7.39 -2.86 2.92
C ALA A 137 -7.26 -1.37 3.27
N TYR A 138 -8.27 -0.82 3.97
CA TYR A 138 -8.29 0.58 4.37
C TYR A 138 -7.72 0.77 5.76
N ILE A 139 -6.78 1.71 5.91
CA ILE A 139 -6.18 2.09 7.19
C ILE A 139 -6.25 3.60 7.36
N LYS A 140 -6.82 4.03 8.48
CA LYS A 140 -6.77 5.42 8.94
C LYS A 140 -5.83 5.52 10.13
N PRO A 141 -4.69 6.21 10.00
CA PRO A 141 -3.70 6.33 11.06
C PRO A 141 -4.17 7.22 12.22
#